data_5b53e31fbe946c7077713b6656a324b3
#
_entry.id   5b53e31fbe946c7077713b6656a324b3
#
_cell.length_a   1.000
_cell.length_b   1.000
_cell.length_c   1.000
_cell.angle_alpha   90.00
_cell.angle_beta   90.00
_cell.angle_gamma   90.00
#
_symmetry.space_group_name_H-M   'P 1'
#
loop_
_entity.id
_entity.type
_entity.pdbx_description
1 polymer ?
#
loop_
_entity_poly.entity_id
_entity_poly.type
_entity_poly.pdbx_seq_one_letter_code
_entity_poly.pdbx_strand_id
1 'polypeptide(L)'
;VVTVRATQRVEGMLASMSHGTGRTMSRGDCKPLAETFDFASLRRSLLIPTGVEDSSLRTEGPFAYRDLDECLALIAGYVEEVCRFGVVGYMGHL
;
A
#
# COMPACT_ATOMS: atom_id res chain seq x y z
N VAL A 1 -5.33 2.35 3.67
CA VAL A 1 -5.86 1.02 4.03
C VAL A 1 -7.38 1.02 3.91
N VAL A 2 -7.94 -0.05 3.42
CA VAL A 2 -9.38 -0.20 3.24
C VAL A 2 -9.85 -1.53 3.82
N THR A 3 -10.96 -1.51 4.51
CA THR A 3 -11.68 -2.71 4.93
C THR A 3 -12.78 -3.00 3.92
N VAL A 4 -12.83 -4.22 3.44
CA VAL A 4 -13.83 -4.68 2.47
C VAL A 4 -14.58 -5.89 3.02
N ARG A 5 -15.79 -6.09 2.51
CA ARG A 5 -16.59 -7.29 2.75
C ARG A 5 -16.73 -8.04 1.44
N ALA A 6 -16.44 -9.32 1.43
CA ALA A 6 -16.67 -10.17 0.28
C ALA A 6 -18.17 -10.29 -0.04
N THR A 7 -18.52 -10.24 -1.32
CA THR A 7 -19.87 -10.60 -1.79
C THR A 7 -19.93 -12.09 -2.11
N GLN A 8 -21.13 -12.62 -2.36
CA GLN A 8 -21.30 -14.02 -2.75
C GLN A 8 -20.52 -14.38 -4.02
N ARG A 9 -20.26 -13.42 -4.90
CA ARG A 9 -19.49 -13.64 -6.15
C ARG A 9 -18.05 -14.11 -5.91
N VAL A 10 -17.50 -13.87 -4.72
CA VAL A 10 -16.14 -14.34 -4.36
C VAL A 10 -16.02 -15.87 -4.39
N GLU A 11 -17.12 -16.60 -4.26
CA GLU A 11 -17.12 -18.06 -4.36
C GLU A 11 -16.59 -18.53 -5.72
N GLY A 12 -16.90 -17.81 -6.80
CA GLY A 12 -16.38 -18.08 -8.15
C GLY A 12 -14.86 -17.81 -8.28
N MET A 13 -14.25 -17.17 -7.30
CA MET A 13 -12.81 -16.92 -7.20
C MET A 13 -12.15 -17.84 -6.15
N LEU A 14 -12.63 -19.04 -5.99
CA LEU A 14 -12.18 -20.01 -4.97
C LEU A 14 -12.27 -19.44 -3.54
N ALA A 15 -13.26 -18.59 -3.27
CA ALA A 15 -13.45 -17.90 -2.00
C ALA A 15 -12.18 -17.12 -1.55
N SER A 16 -11.44 -16.59 -2.51
CA SER A 16 -10.17 -15.92 -2.29
C SER A 16 -10.16 -14.53 -2.91
N MET A 17 -9.38 -13.63 -2.36
CA MET A 17 -9.17 -12.29 -2.90
C MET A 17 -7.78 -11.78 -2.55
N SER A 18 -7.31 -10.80 -3.31
CA SER A 18 -6.04 -10.13 -3.00
C SER A 18 -6.16 -9.34 -1.71
N HIS A 19 -5.12 -9.39 -0.86
CA HIS A 19 -5.03 -8.59 0.36
C HIS A 19 -4.24 -7.28 0.18
N GLY A 20 -3.71 -7.01 -1.01
CA GLY A 20 -2.93 -5.82 -1.29
C GLY A 20 -2.95 -5.46 -2.77
N THR A 21 -2.55 -4.24 -3.08
CA THR A 21 -2.53 -3.71 -4.46
C THR A 21 -1.41 -4.28 -5.32
N GLY A 22 -0.37 -4.80 -4.68
CA GLY A 22 0.85 -5.24 -5.36
C GLY A 22 1.76 -4.08 -5.75
N ARG A 23 2.98 -4.42 -6.06
CA ARG A 23 4.01 -3.45 -6.47
C ARG A 23 3.96 -3.23 -7.99
N THR A 24 4.30 -2.02 -8.42
CA THR A 24 4.49 -1.69 -9.83
C THR A 24 5.92 -1.94 -10.30
N MET A 25 6.87 -2.04 -9.35
CA MET A 25 8.29 -2.16 -9.64
C MET A 25 9.02 -2.97 -8.56
N SER A 26 10.19 -3.49 -8.90
CA SER A 26 11.07 -4.16 -7.95
C SER A 26 11.63 -3.18 -6.92
N ARG A 27 12.14 -3.71 -5.81
CA ARG A 27 12.84 -2.87 -4.82
C ARG A 27 14.06 -2.16 -5.40
N GLY A 28 14.78 -2.83 -6.30
CA GLY A 28 15.94 -2.23 -6.99
C GLY A 28 15.56 -1.04 -7.86
N ASP A 29 14.44 -1.14 -8.57
CA ASP A 29 13.96 -0.09 -9.46
C ASP A 29 13.40 1.13 -8.71
N CYS A 30 13.13 0.99 -7.42
CA CYS A 30 12.70 2.11 -6.58
C CYS A 30 13.81 3.14 -6.34
N LYS A 31 15.07 2.75 -6.41
CA LYS A 31 16.19 3.62 -6.04
C LYS A 31 16.22 4.95 -6.78
N PRO A 32 16.11 5.00 -8.12
CA PRO A 32 16.11 6.29 -8.83
C PRO A 32 14.94 7.19 -8.45
N LEU A 33 13.76 6.62 -8.25
CA LEU A 33 12.55 7.37 -7.86
C LEU A 33 12.62 7.86 -6.42
N ALA A 34 13.26 7.08 -5.54
CA ALA A 34 13.44 7.46 -4.15
C ALA A 34 14.34 8.69 -3.98
N GLU A 35 15.25 8.95 -4.91
CA GLU A 35 16.12 10.13 -4.87
C GLU A 35 15.35 11.44 -5.05
N THR A 36 14.23 11.41 -5.76
CA THR A 36 13.39 12.58 -6.02
C THR A 36 12.17 12.68 -5.10
N PHE A 37 11.90 11.64 -4.30
CA PHE A 37 10.75 11.61 -3.39
C PHE A 37 11.07 12.34 -2.08
N ASP A 38 10.13 13.17 -1.61
CA ASP A 38 10.27 13.94 -0.38
C ASP A 38 9.97 13.10 0.87
N PHE A 39 10.95 12.31 1.30
CA PHE A 39 10.84 11.53 2.55
C PHE A 39 10.78 12.40 3.81
N ALA A 40 11.33 13.59 3.78
CA ALA A 40 11.24 14.52 4.90
C ALA A 40 9.78 14.95 5.14
N SER A 41 9.03 15.21 4.08
CA SER A 41 7.60 15.47 4.17
C SER A 41 6.82 14.27 4.69
N LEU A 42 7.15 13.06 4.21
CA LEU A 42 6.55 11.82 4.69
C LEU A 42 6.78 11.65 6.21
N ARG A 43 8.00 11.87 6.69
CA ARG A 43 8.33 11.78 8.12
C ARG A 43 7.60 12.82 8.98
N ARG A 44 7.24 13.97 8.42
CA ARG A 44 6.41 14.95 9.12
C ARG A 44 4.94 14.55 9.20
N SER A 45 4.45 13.82 8.23
CA SER A 45 3.04 13.39 8.14
C SER A 45 2.73 12.09 8.88
N LEU A 46 3.74 11.27 9.16
CA LEU A 46 3.61 9.97 9.80
C LEU A 46 4.48 9.87 11.05
N LEU A 47 4.03 9.09 12.01
CA LEU A 47 4.84 8.69 13.16
C LEU A 47 5.83 7.60 12.71
N ILE A 48 7.09 7.96 12.51
CA ILE A 48 8.15 7.05 12.12
C ILE A 48 9.24 7.08 13.20
N PRO A 49 9.54 5.96 13.86
CA PRO A 49 10.61 5.91 14.85
C PRO A 49 11.96 6.34 14.26
N THR A 50 12.77 7.03 15.05
CA THR A 50 14.09 7.52 14.62
C THR A 50 15.05 6.42 14.21
N GLY A 51 14.85 5.20 14.72
CA GLY A 51 15.63 4.02 14.32
C GLY A 51 15.27 3.45 12.96
N VAL A 52 14.21 3.92 12.32
CA VAL A 52 13.87 3.51 10.95
C VAL A 52 14.68 4.35 9.98
N GLU A 53 15.62 3.72 9.31
CA GLU A 53 16.52 4.37 8.35
C GLU A 53 15.79 4.70 7.03
N ASP A 54 16.25 5.74 6.34
CA ASP A 54 15.71 6.12 5.03
C ASP A 54 15.89 5.01 3.99
N SER A 55 16.92 4.17 4.13
CA SER A 55 17.12 3.00 3.27
C SER A 55 15.93 2.05 3.28
N SER A 56 15.27 1.88 4.43
CA SER A 56 14.05 1.07 4.56
C SER A 56 12.86 1.73 3.89
N LEU A 57 12.75 3.05 3.96
CA LEU A 57 11.65 3.80 3.35
C LEU A 57 11.76 3.88 1.83
N ARG A 58 12.96 3.89 1.29
CA ARG A 58 13.23 4.06 -0.16
C ARG A 58 12.61 2.98 -1.04
N THR A 59 12.42 1.79 -0.51
CA THR A 59 11.82 0.67 -1.26
C THR A 59 10.32 0.50 -1.00
N GLU A 60 9.77 1.26 -0.05
CA GLU A 60 8.38 1.15 0.41
C GLU A 60 7.58 2.45 0.21
N GLY A 61 8.10 3.37 -0.60
CA GLY A 61 7.40 4.62 -0.91
C GLY A 61 6.10 4.39 -1.70
N PRO A 62 5.16 5.36 -1.68
CA PRO A 62 3.88 5.23 -2.38
C PRO A 62 4.02 4.93 -3.87
N PHE A 63 5.07 5.43 -4.51
CA PHE A 63 5.38 5.20 -5.93
C PHE A 63 5.63 3.73 -6.28
N ALA A 64 5.94 2.89 -5.30
CA ALA A 64 6.25 1.47 -5.50
C ALA A 64 5.02 0.59 -5.67
N TYR A 65 3.85 1.10 -5.34
CA TYR A 65 2.60 0.35 -5.28
C TYR A 65 1.58 0.84 -6.31
N ARG A 66 0.69 -0.06 -6.71
CA ARG A 66 -0.43 0.27 -7.57
C ARG A 66 -1.45 1.12 -6.83
N ASP A 67 -2.17 1.93 -7.58
CA ASP A 67 -3.24 2.75 -7.04
C ASP A 67 -4.36 1.88 -6.44
N LEU A 68 -4.79 2.21 -5.23
CA LEU A 68 -5.81 1.44 -4.51
C LEU A 68 -7.16 1.51 -5.21
N ASP A 69 -7.56 2.68 -5.69
CA ASP A 69 -8.87 2.86 -6.32
C ASP A 69 -8.96 2.13 -7.65
N GLU A 70 -7.89 2.12 -8.44
CA GLU A 70 -7.81 1.32 -9.66
C GLU A 70 -7.95 -0.18 -9.36
N CYS A 71 -7.27 -0.66 -8.33
CA CYS A 71 -7.37 -2.06 -7.90
C CYS A 71 -8.76 -2.41 -7.41
N LEU A 72 -9.40 -1.55 -6.62
CA LEU A 72 -10.77 -1.75 -6.15
C LEU A 72 -11.78 -1.77 -7.30
N ALA A 73 -11.58 -0.94 -8.31
CA ALA A 73 -12.45 -0.93 -9.49
C ALA A 73 -12.42 -2.27 -10.24
N LEU A 74 -11.26 -2.94 -10.31
CA LEU A 74 -11.11 -4.25 -10.94
C LEU A 74 -11.85 -5.37 -10.22
N ILE A 75 -12.04 -5.26 -8.92
CA ILE A 75 -12.74 -6.25 -8.09
C ILE A 75 -14.13 -5.78 -7.63
N ALA A 76 -14.64 -4.70 -8.22
CA ALA A 76 -15.98 -4.22 -7.95
C ALA A 76 -17.02 -5.33 -8.22
N GLY A 77 -17.97 -5.50 -7.31
CA GLY A 77 -18.96 -6.57 -7.37
C GLY A 77 -18.51 -7.87 -6.66
N TYR A 78 -17.21 -8.11 -6.47
CA TYR A 78 -16.68 -9.20 -5.63
C TYR A 78 -16.50 -8.77 -4.19
N VAL A 79 -16.30 -7.47 -3.96
CA VAL A 79 -16.15 -6.89 -2.63
C VAL A 79 -16.97 -5.61 -2.51
N GLU A 80 -17.37 -5.29 -1.28
CA GLU A 80 -17.95 -4.01 -0.90
C GLU A 80 -16.98 -3.27 0.02
N GLU A 81 -16.72 -2.00 -0.27
CA GLU A 81 -15.92 -1.16 0.62
C GLU A 81 -16.73 -0.82 1.87
N VAL A 82 -16.18 -1.13 3.03
CA VAL A 82 -16.81 -0.86 4.33
C VAL A 82 -16.29 0.43 4.92
N CYS A 83 -14.96 0.59 4.97
CA CYS A 83 -14.31 1.72 5.62
C CYS A 83 -12.90 1.93 5.07
N ARG A 84 -12.44 3.19 5.03
CA ARG A 84 -11.06 3.57 4.73
C ARG A 84 -10.38 4.12 5.96
N PHE A 85 -9.10 3.80 6.09
CA PHE A 85 -8.24 4.29 7.17
C PHE A 85 -7.05 5.03 6.60
N GLY A 86 -6.72 6.17 7.16
CA GLY A 86 -5.45 6.84 6.93
C GLY A 86 -4.33 6.11 7.68
N VAL A 87 -3.15 6.09 7.09
CA VAL A 87 -1.94 5.60 7.77
C VAL A 87 -1.43 6.69 8.69
N VAL A 88 -1.21 6.37 9.97
CA VAL A 88 -0.71 7.33 10.97
C VAL A 88 0.74 7.08 11.36
N GLY A 89 1.28 5.91 11.07
CA GLY A 89 2.65 5.56 11.45
C GLY A 89 3.21 4.41 10.64
N TYR A 90 4.53 4.31 10.66
CA TYR A 90 5.28 3.25 10.02
C TYR A 90 6.46 2.83 10.90
N MET A 91 6.59 1.55 11.18
CA MET A 91 7.64 1.03 12.07
C MET A 91 8.80 0.37 11.32
N GLY A 92 8.66 0.17 10.04
CA GLY A 92 9.67 -0.52 9.23
C GLY A 92 9.73 -2.02 9.48
N HIS A 93 10.89 -2.60 9.18
CA HIS A 93 11.19 -4.00 9.53
C HIS A 93 11.47 -4.15 11.01
N LEU A 94 10.85 -5.11 11.58
CA LEU A 94 11.17 -5.60 12.93
C LEU A 94 12.13 -6.78 12.83
#